data_5dd721e4e5d7c24a03c244be0589534f
#
_entry.id   5dd721e4e5d7c24a03c244be0589534f
#
_cell.length_a   1.000
_cell.length_b   1.000
_cell.length_c   1.000
_cell.angle_alpha   90.00
_cell.angle_beta   90.00
_cell.angle_gamma   90.00
#
_symmetry.space_group_name_H-M   'P 1'
#
loop_
_entity.id
_entity.type
_entity.pdbx_description
1 polymer ?
#
loop_
_entity_poly.entity_id
_entity_poly.type
_entity_poly.pdbx_seq_one_letter_code
_entity_poly.pdbx_strand_id
1 'polypeptide(L)'
;MPEALNLLKTRRSVKPIELNGPGPTAGELDTILTVASRVPDHGKLTPWRFIVFDGDARLKAGAAIEAIFKADNPAATADQIAFERNRLARAPLVVAVVSRAAPHVKIPEWEQVLSAGAAAMNLVTAAHALGFAANWITEWYAYDRRVLDALGLAPHEKIAGFVHIGRPAKPPEDRPRPPLSDIVTRF
;
A
#
# COMPACT_ATOMS: atom_id res chain seq x y z
N MET A 1 15.72 24.82 1.97
CA MET A 1 14.38 24.30 2.39
C MET A 1 14.62 23.11 3.28
N PRO A 2 13.88 22.92 4.39
CA PRO A 2 14.01 21.70 5.19
C PRO A 2 13.86 20.46 4.34
N GLU A 3 14.69 19.43 4.59
CA GLU A 3 14.75 18.19 3.82
C GLU A 3 13.38 17.52 3.68
N ALA A 4 12.62 17.47 4.77
CA ALA A 4 11.26 16.91 4.80
C ALA A 4 10.30 17.65 3.84
N LEU A 5 10.37 18.97 3.74
CA LEU A 5 9.51 19.73 2.82
C LEU A 5 9.88 19.48 1.36
N ASN A 6 11.17 19.33 1.07
CA ASN A 6 11.60 18.99 -0.28
C ASN A 6 11.08 17.61 -0.68
N LEU A 7 11.25 16.60 0.19
CA LEU A 7 10.73 15.25 -0.03
C LEU A 7 9.22 15.26 -0.33
N LEU A 8 8.43 15.92 0.52
CA LEU A 8 6.97 15.96 0.38
C LEU A 8 6.52 16.65 -0.92
N LYS A 9 7.26 17.65 -1.39
CA LYS A 9 6.97 18.37 -2.63
C LYS A 9 7.36 17.59 -3.89
N THR A 10 8.41 16.77 -3.81
CA THR A 10 9.04 16.16 -4.99
C THR A 10 8.81 14.66 -5.13
N ARG A 11 8.41 13.96 -4.03
CA ARG A 11 8.17 12.50 -4.12
C ARG A 11 7.14 12.16 -5.20
N ARG A 12 7.40 11.07 -5.90
CA ARG A 12 6.53 10.53 -6.98
C ARG A 12 6.24 9.06 -6.77
N SER A 13 5.00 8.65 -7.07
CA SER A 13 4.69 7.23 -7.22
C SER A 13 5.37 6.67 -8.47
N VAL A 14 5.91 5.47 -8.37
CA VAL A 14 6.55 4.73 -9.46
C VAL A 14 5.77 3.44 -9.69
N LYS A 15 5.47 3.10 -10.94
CA LYS A 15 4.70 1.88 -11.24
C LYS A 15 5.40 0.65 -10.64
N PRO A 16 4.65 -0.32 -10.07
CA PRO A 16 5.27 -1.49 -9.43
C PRO A 16 6.26 -2.24 -10.30
N ILE A 17 5.99 -2.36 -11.61
CA ILE A 17 6.87 -3.03 -12.56
C ILE A 17 8.20 -2.30 -12.83
N GLU A 18 8.30 -1.03 -12.44
CA GLU A 18 9.51 -0.20 -12.56
C GLU A 18 10.29 -0.15 -11.25
N LEU A 19 9.84 -0.87 -10.22
CA LEU A 19 10.49 -0.96 -8.91
C LEU A 19 11.39 -2.20 -8.85
N ASN A 20 12.68 -1.96 -8.84
CA ASN A 20 13.70 -3.03 -8.84
C ASN A 20 14.26 -3.27 -7.42
N GLY A 21 15.03 -4.37 -7.27
CA GLY A 21 15.78 -4.67 -6.06
C GLY A 21 17.11 -3.91 -5.97
N PRO A 22 17.76 -3.98 -4.81
CA PRO A 22 17.25 -4.63 -3.61
C PRO A 22 16.14 -3.83 -2.95
N GLY A 23 15.22 -4.55 -2.26
CA GLY A 23 14.24 -3.94 -1.36
C GLY A 23 14.89 -3.44 -0.06
N PRO A 24 14.11 -2.86 0.86
CA PRO A 24 14.57 -2.48 2.18
C PRO A 24 15.16 -3.67 2.95
N THR A 25 16.21 -3.41 3.70
CA THR A 25 16.72 -4.34 4.73
C THR A 25 15.70 -4.47 5.87
N ALA A 26 15.86 -5.45 6.74
CA ALA A 26 14.98 -5.62 7.90
C ALA A 26 14.91 -4.35 8.77
N GLY A 27 16.04 -3.72 9.05
CA GLY A 27 16.10 -2.49 9.86
C GLY A 27 15.46 -1.28 9.17
N GLU A 28 15.60 -1.16 7.84
CA GLU A 28 14.91 -0.14 7.07
C GLU A 28 13.38 -0.38 7.03
N LEU A 29 12.95 -1.64 6.90
CA LEU A 29 11.55 -2.01 6.98
C LEU A 29 10.96 -1.69 8.37
N ASP A 30 11.64 -2.02 9.45
CA ASP A 30 11.22 -1.68 10.80
C ASP A 30 11.06 -0.16 10.98
N THR A 31 11.99 0.61 10.41
CA THR A 31 11.91 2.07 10.40
C THR A 31 10.70 2.56 9.62
N ILE A 32 10.45 2.02 8.43
CA ILE A 32 9.29 2.34 7.59
C ILE A 32 7.98 2.07 8.35
N LEU A 33 7.85 0.89 8.97
CA LEU A 33 6.65 0.49 9.71
C LEU A 33 6.46 1.33 10.99
N THR A 34 7.56 1.66 11.67
CA THR A 34 7.53 2.57 12.83
C THR A 34 7.01 3.95 12.45
N VAL A 35 7.50 4.54 11.37
CA VAL A 35 7.01 5.83 10.87
C VAL A 35 5.56 5.71 10.39
N ALA A 36 5.19 4.63 9.71
CA ALA A 36 3.83 4.37 9.25
C ALA A 36 2.82 4.36 10.41
N SER A 37 3.22 3.85 11.57
CA SER A 37 2.38 3.79 12.76
C SER A 37 2.24 5.12 13.52
N ARG A 38 2.98 6.17 13.14
CA ARG A 38 2.94 7.49 13.81
C ARG A 38 1.93 8.42 13.14
N VAL A 39 0.68 8.07 13.30
CA VAL A 39 -0.47 8.81 12.76
C VAL A 39 -1.48 9.13 13.86
N PRO A 40 -2.36 10.11 13.65
CA PRO A 40 -3.48 10.34 14.56
C PRO A 40 -4.30 9.05 14.74
N ASP A 41 -4.53 8.69 15.99
CA ASP A 41 -5.27 7.50 16.39
C ASP A 41 -6.17 7.88 17.58
N HIS A 42 -7.41 8.29 17.28
CA HIS A 42 -8.38 8.69 18.30
C HIS A 42 -8.71 7.48 19.19
N GLY A 43 -8.54 7.70 20.48
CA GLY A 43 -8.81 6.67 21.48
C GLY A 43 -7.81 5.51 21.54
N LYS A 44 -6.70 5.59 20.81
CA LYS A 44 -5.67 4.53 20.74
C LYS A 44 -6.26 3.19 20.30
N LEU A 45 -7.17 3.22 19.32
CA LEU A 45 -7.83 2.03 18.78
C LEU A 45 -6.93 1.18 17.91
N THR A 46 -5.84 1.76 17.40
CA THR A 46 -4.95 1.14 16.42
C THR A 46 -5.74 0.52 15.27
N PRO A 47 -6.52 1.36 14.51
CA PRO A 47 -7.49 0.86 13.54
C PRO A 47 -6.82 0.41 12.24
N TRP A 48 -5.58 0.00 12.32
CA TRP A 48 -4.77 -0.49 11.20
C TRP A 48 -3.76 -1.53 11.67
N ARG A 49 -3.33 -2.37 10.73
CA ARG A 49 -2.18 -3.26 10.84
C ARG A 49 -1.51 -3.43 9.49
N PHE A 50 -0.35 -4.04 9.48
CA PHE A 50 0.44 -4.26 8.28
C PHE A 50 0.61 -5.75 8.02
N ILE A 51 0.54 -6.16 6.75
CA ILE A 51 0.95 -7.49 6.30
C ILE A 51 2.12 -7.28 5.33
N VAL A 52 3.26 -7.89 5.64
CA VAL A 52 4.48 -7.77 4.85
C VAL A 52 4.56 -8.97 3.91
N PHE A 53 4.77 -8.69 2.62
CA PHE A 53 5.04 -9.67 1.59
C PHE A 53 6.45 -9.43 1.05
N ASP A 54 7.40 -10.24 1.48
CA ASP A 54 8.77 -10.28 0.99
C ASP A 54 9.10 -11.70 0.50
N GLY A 55 10.23 -11.87 -0.18
CA GLY A 55 10.68 -13.17 -0.65
C GLY A 55 9.54 -14.03 -1.25
N ASP A 56 9.40 -15.25 -0.77
CA ASP A 56 8.38 -16.21 -1.23
C ASP A 56 6.95 -15.86 -0.83
N ALA A 57 6.77 -15.02 0.19
CA ALA A 57 5.41 -14.62 0.63
C ALA A 57 4.64 -13.91 -0.49
N ARG A 58 5.33 -13.15 -1.36
CA ARG A 58 4.74 -12.49 -2.54
C ARG A 58 4.18 -13.52 -3.54
N LEU A 59 4.91 -14.60 -3.77
CA LEU A 59 4.48 -15.67 -4.69
C LEU A 59 3.36 -16.51 -4.11
N LYS A 60 3.38 -16.78 -2.79
CA LYS A 60 2.30 -17.50 -2.09
C LYS A 60 0.99 -16.71 -2.15
N ALA A 61 1.04 -15.42 -1.87
CA ALA A 61 -0.13 -14.54 -1.98
C ALA A 61 -0.61 -14.42 -3.44
N GLY A 62 0.32 -14.33 -4.39
CA GLY A 62 0.01 -14.36 -5.82
C GLY A 62 -0.69 -15.63 -6.27
N ALA A 63 -0.34 -16.79 -5.71
CA ALA A 63 -1.01 -18.05 -6.01
C ALA A 63 -2.48 -18.06 -5.54
N ALA A 64 -2.80 -17.40 -4.41
CA ALA A 64 -4.18 -17.24 -3.97
C ALA A 64 -4.98 -16.33 -4.92
N ILE A 65 -4.38 -15.22 -5.36
CA ILE A 65 -4.99 -14.31 -6.36
C ILE A 65 -5.25 -15.07 -7.68
N GLU A 66 -4.26 -15.81 -8.16
CA GLU A 66 -4.36 -16.65 -9.37
C GLU A 66 -5.52 -17.62 -9.27
N ALA A 67 -5.62 -18.37 -8.18
CA ALA A 67 -6.65 -19.41 -8.01
C ALA A 67 -8.06 -18.83 -8.10
N ILE A 68 -8.30 -17.69 -7.46
CA ILE A 68 -9.60 -17.01 -7.48
C ILE A 68 -9.88 -16.43 -8.86
N PHE A 69 -8.88 -15.78 -9.49
CA PHE A 69 -9.03 -15.26 -10.84
C PHE A 69 -9.39 -16.36 -11.85
N LYS A 70 -8.73 -17.51 -11.79
CA LYS A 70 -9.02 -18.67 -12.67
C LYS A 70 -10.43 -19.21 -12.48
N ALA A 71 -10.90 -19.29 -11.23
CA ALA A 71 -12.25 -19.75 -10.94
C ALA A 71 -13.32 -18.87 -11.58
N ASP A 72 -13.08 -17.53 -11.59
CA ASP A 72 -14.02 -16.56 -12.16
C ASP A 72 -13.84 -16.39 -13.68
N ASN A 73 -12.69 -16.78 -14.23
CA ASN A 73 -12.35 -16.58 -15.63
C ASN A 73 -11.85 -17.89 -16.29
N PRO A 74 -12.73 -18.87 -16.50
CA PRO A 74 -12.33 -20.19 -17.01
C PRO A 74 -11.74 -20.16 -18.42
N ALA A 75 -11.98 -19.09 -19.18
CA ALA A 75 -11.42 -18.88 -20.52
C ALA A 75 -10.14 -18.02 -20.53
N ALA A 76 -9.59 -17.69 -19.35
CA ALA A 76 -8.38 -16.87 -19.26
C ALA A 76 -7.17 -17.56 -19.89
N THR A 77 -6.38 -16.78 -20.63
CA THR A 77 -5.14 -17.28 -21.24
C THR A 77 -4.05 -17.52 -20.18
N ALA A 78 -3.03 -18.29 -20.54
CA ALA A 78 -1.88 -18.54 -19.67
C ALA A 78 -1.19 -17.23 -19.25
N ASP A 79 -1.09 -16.26 -20.16
CA ASP A 79 -0.48 -14.95 -19.89
C ASP A 79 -1.30 -14.11 -18.88
N GLN A 80 -2.62 -14.12 -19.01
CA GLN A 80 -3.52 -13.46 -18.05
C GLN A 80 -3.39 -14.08 -16.65
N ILE A 81 -3.34 -15.41 -16.58
CA ILE A 81 -3.16 -16.14 -15.33
C ILE A 81 -1.80 -15.82 -14.70
N ALA A 82 -0.73 -15.84 -15.48
CA ALA A 82 0.61 -15.51 -15.02
C ALA A 82 0.71 -14.05 -14.55
N PHE A 83 0.02 -13.12 -15.21
CA PHE A 83 -0.06 -11.73 -14.81
C PHE A 83 -0.71 -11.58 -13.43
N GLU A 84 -1.82 -12.27 -13.19
CA GLU A 84 -2.52 -12.24 -11.89
C GLU A 84 -1.67 -12.87 -10.77
N ARG A 85 -1.02 -14.00 -11.05
CA ARG A 85 -0.09 -14.64 -10.11
C ARG A 85 1.03 -13.70 -9.67
N ASN A 86 1.52 -12.84 -10.55
CA ASN A 86 2.65 -11.97 -10.29
C ASN A 86 2.27 -10.59 -9.71
N ARG A 87 1.00 -10.34 -9.36
CA ARG A 87 0.53 -9.04 -8.85
C ARG A 87 1.39 -8.49 -7.71
N LEU A 88 1.72 -9.31 -6.73
CA LEU A 88 2.54 -8.90 -5.59
C LEU A 88 4.05 -9.10 -5.82
N ALA A 89 4.45 -9.80 -6.89
CA ALA A 89 5.86 -10.02 -7.23
C ALA A 89 6.46 -8.90 -8.12
N ARG A 90 5.68 -7.88 -8.49
CA ARG A 90 6.11 -6.76 -9.34
C ARG A 90 7.13 -5.82 -8.68
N ALA A 91 7.32 -5.92 -7.37
CA ALA A 91 8.30 -5.14 -6.61
C ALA A 91 9.01 -6.04 -5.58
N PRO A 92 10.20 -5.66 -5.11
CA PRO A 92 10.95 -6.44 -4.12
C PRO A 92 10.21 -6.65 -2.79
N LEU A 93 9.42 -5.66 -2.38
CA LEU A 93 8.63 -5.65 -1.16
C LEU A 93 7.23 -5.11 -1.43
N VAL A 94 6.23 -5.73 -0.81
CA VAL A 94 4.87 -5.19 -0.75
C VAL A 94 4.40 -5.20 0.69
N VAL A 95 3.78 -4.10 1.13
CA VAL A 95 3.13 -4.02 2.44
C VAL A 95 1.65 -3.72 2.22
N ALA A 96 0.78 -4.62 2.67
CA ALA A 96 -0.64 -4.32 2.75
C ALA A 96 -0.90 -3.50 4.02
N VAL A 97 -1.53 -2.36 3.86
CA VAL A 97 -2.11 -1.59 4.96
C VAL A 97 -3.56 -2.04 5.12
N VAL A 98 -3.83 -2.69 6.23
CA VAL A 98 -5.15 -3.23 6.56
C VAL A 98 -5.88 -2.25 7.47
N SER A 99 -7.06 -1.82 7.10
CA SER A 99 -7.98 -1.09 7.96
C SER A 99 -8.75 -2.09 8.84
N ARG A 100 -8.72 -1.85 10.13
CA ARG A 100 -9.46 -2.59 11.17
C ARG A 100 -10.64 -1.78 11.71
N ALA A 101 -11.06 -0.77 10.94
CA ALA A 101 -12.16 0.10 11.34
C ALA A 101 -13.41 -0.72 11.64
N ALA A 102 -14.03 -0.42 12.78
CA ALA A 102 -15.19 -1.12 13.28
C ALA A 102 -16.09 -0.16 14.06
N PRO A 103 -17.38 -0.48 14.22
CA PRO A 103 -18.29 0.31 15.05
C PRO A 103 -17.73 0.49 16.46
N HIS A 104 -17.79 1.74 16.96
CA HIS A 104 -17.34 2.09 18.30
C HIS A 104 -18.29 3.12 18.93
N VAL A 105 -18.51 3.03 20.24
CA VAL A 105 -19.53 3.83 20.96
C VAL A 105 -19.27 5.34 20.93
N LYS A 106 -18.02 5.78 20.74
CA LYS A 106 -17.65 7.21 20.79
C LYS A 106 -16.88 7.68 19.54
N ILE A 107 -16.22 6.78 18.84
CA ILE A 107 -15.27 7.13 17.78
C ILE A 107 -15.86 6.69 16.44
N PRO A 108 -16.18 7.64 15.55
CA PRO A 108 -16.73 7.32 14.24
C PRO A 108 -15.82 6.39 13.44
N GLU A 109 -16.41 5.43 12.74
CA GLU A 109 -15.66 4.52 11.84
C GLU A 109 -14.90 5.28 10.76
N TRP A 110 -15.44 6.41 10.30
CA TRP A 110 -14.80 7.27 9.32
C TRP A 110 -13.42 7.79 9.80
N GLU A 111 -13.30 8.21 11.05
CA GLU A 111 -12.00 8.64 11.61
C GLU A 111 -10.98 7.50 11.63
N GLN A 112 -11.43 6.28 11.92
CA GLN A 112 -10.59 5.08 11.92
C GLN A 112 -10.10 4.74 10.51
N VAL A 113 -10.95 4.87 9.49
CA VAL A 113 -10.57 4.68 8.08
C VAL A 113 -9.55 5.72 7.66
N LEU A 114 -9.76 7.00 8.03
CA LEU A 114 -8.80 8.08 7.72
C LEU A 114 -7.44 7.83 8.39
N SER A 115 -7.41 7.32 9.62
CA SER A 115 -6.17 6.93 10.31
C SER A 115 -5.41 5.84 9.55
N ALA A 116 -6.11 4.82 9.03
CA ALA A 116 -5.50 3.78 8.19
C ALA A 116 -4.94 4.37 6.87
N GLY A 117 -5.64 5.30 6.25
CA GLY A 117 -5.14 6.04 5.08
C GLY A 117 -3.90 6.88 5.41
N ALA A 118 -3.88 7.54 6.57
CA ALA A 118 -2.72 8.28 7.03
C ALA A 118 -1.51 7.35 7.26
N ALA A 119 -1.72 6.16 7.83
CA ALA A 119 -0.66 5.15 7.99
C ALA A 119 -0.08 4.70 6.64
N ALA A 120 -0.93 4.51 5.62
CA ALA A 120 -0.48 4.19 4.26
C ALA A 120 0.36 5.34 3.67
N MET A 121 -0.03 6.59 3.86
CA MET A 121 0.74 7.74 3.36
C MET A 121 2.07 7.90 4.09
N ASN A 122 2.10 7.71 5.42
CA ASN A 122 3.35 7.74 6.18
C ASN A 122 4.31 6.62 5.74
N LEU A 123 3.78 5.42 5.45
CA LEU A 123 4.57 4.31 4.93
C LEU A 123 5.23 4.67 3.59
N VAL A 124 4.47 5.25 2.66
CA VAL A 124 4.98 5.75 1.38
C VAL A 124 6.06 6.82 1.60
N THR A 125 5.81 7.76 2.50
CA THR A 125 6.74 8.87 2.80
C THR A 125 8.05 8.34 3.40
N ALA A 126 7.97 7.40 4.35
CA ALA A 126 9.14 6.80 4.97
C ALA A 126 9.99 6.03 3.97
N ALA A 127 9.37 5.26 3.06
CA ALA A 127 10.09 4.57 2.00
C ALA A 127 10.89 5.56 1.13
N HIS A 128 10.28 6.68 0.72
CA HIS A 128 10.98 7.70 -0.05
C HIS A 128 12.08 8.41 0.75
N ALA A 129 11.88 8.65 2.05
CA ALA A 129 12.89 9.25 2.92
C ALA A 129 14.15 8.38 3.05
N LEU A 130 13.99 7.06 2.94
CA LEU A 130 15.09 6.10 2.94
C LEU A 130 15.69 5.85 1.53
N GLY A 131 15.28 6.63 0.52
CA GLY A 131 15.82 6.53 -0.85
C GLY A 131 15.21 5.41 -1.69
N PHE A 132 14.09 4.83 -1.26
CA PHE A 132 13.29 3.94 -2.09
C PHE A 132 12.24 4.75 -2.86
N ALA A 133 11.59 4.10 -3.82
CA ALA A 133 10.35 4.58 -4.40
C ALA A 133 9.20 3.65 -3.98
N ALA A 134 7.99 4.18 -4.01
CA ALA A 134 6.81 3.42 -3.64
C ALA A 134 5.61 3.73 -4.52
N ASN A 135 4.68 2.79 -4.56
CA ASN A 135 3.37 2.96 -5.17
C ASN A 135 2.28 2.39 -4.27
N TRP A 136 1.35 3.22 -3.86
CA TRP A 136 0.15 2.83 -3.14
C TRP A 136 -0.98 2.61 -4.15
N ILE A 137 -1.43 1.37 -4.28
CA ILE A 137 -2.49 0.97 -5.20
C ILE A 137 -3.49 0.04 -4.54
N THR A 138 -4.68 0.03 -5.10
CA THR A 138 -5.68 -1.01 -4.92
C THR A 138 -6.05 -1.54 -6.30
N GLU A 139 -6.19 -2.86 -6.42
CA GLU A 139 -6.65 -3.53 -7.63
C GLU A 139 -7.78 -4.48 -7.21
N TRP A 140 -8.41 -5.21 -8.12
CA TRP A 140 -9.60 -6.01 -7.83
C TRP A 140 -9.43 -6.92 -6.59
N TYR A 141 -8.26 -7.51 -6.42
CA TYR A 141 -7.95 -8.41 -5.31
C TYR A 141 -7.89 -7.70 -3.93
N ALA A 142 -7.85 -6.38 -3.90
CA ALA A 142 -7.98 -5.61 -2.66
C ALA A 142 -9.43 -5.55 -2.14
N TYR A 143 -10.40 -5.92 -2.97
CA TYR A 143 -11.84 -5.84 -2.69
C TYR A 143 -12.54 -7.20 -2.69
N ASP A 144 -11.93 -8.24 -3.27
CA ASP A 144 -12.50 -9.57 -3.29
C ASP A 144 -12.33 -10.26 -1.93
N ARG A 145 -13.45 -10.58 -1.28
CA ARG A 145 -13.44 -11.16 0.07
C ARG A 145 -12.68 -12.49 0.13
N ARG A 146 -12.74 -13.31 -0.88
CA ARG A 146 -12.04 -14.59 -0.95
C ARG A 146 -10.52 -14.40 -0.93
N VAL A 147 -10.04 -13.38 -1.63
CA VAL A 147 -8.62 -13.01 -1.58
C VAL A 147 -8.25 -12.50 -0.19
N LEU A 148 -9.07 -11.61 0.40
CA LEU A 148 -8.82 -11.09 1.74
C LEU A 148 -8.78 -12.21 2.78
N ASP A 149 -9.68 -13.18 2.70
CA ASP A 149 -9.72 -14.37 3.57
C ASP A 149 -8.45 -15.22 3.40
N ALA A 150 -8.01 -15.45 2.15
CA ALA A 150 -6.78 -16.17 1.85
C ALA A 150 -5.51 -15.45 2.36
N LEU A 151 -5.56 -14.10 2.46
CA LEU A 151 -4.50 -13.29 3.06
C LEU A 151 -4.60 -13.16 4.58
N GLY A 152 -5.58 -13.81 5.21
CA GLY A 152 -5.76 -13.84 6.67
C GLY A 152 -6.39 -12.57 7.26
N LEU A 153 -7.26 -11.90 6.51
CA LEU A 153 -8.03 -10.77 7.03
C LEU A 153 -9.29 -11.27 7.76
N ALA A 154 -9.59 -10.64 8.88
CA ALA A 154 -10.87 -10.84 9.57
C ALA A 154 -12.05 -10.30 8.73
N PRO A 155 -13.29 -10.78 8.95
CA PRO A 155 -14.44 -10.40 8.10
C PRO A 155 -14.71 -8.90 7.99
N HIS A 156 -14.42 -8.11 9.03
CA HIS A 156 -14.59 -6.65 9.05
C HIS A 156 -13.38 -5.90 8.47
N GLU A 157 -12.22 -6.54 8.37
CA GLU A 157 -11.01 -5.91 7.88
C GLU A 157 -11.07 -5.68 6.38
N LYS A 158 -10.51 -4.55 5.94
CA LYS A 158 -10.43 -4.13 4.54
C LYS A 158 -8.99 -3.73 4.20
N ILE A 159 -8.62 -3.84 2.95
CA ILE A 159 -7.35 -3.31 2.46
C ILE A 159 -7.50 -1.81 2.21
N ALA A 160 -6.74 -0.98 2.93
CA ALA A 160 -6.58 0.43 2.60
C ALA A 160 -5.68 0.62 1.38
N GLY A 161 -4.73 -0.29 1.17
CA GLY A 161 -3.92 -0.37 -0.04
C GLY A 161 -2.75 -1.32 0.09
N PHE A 162 -2.22 -1.70 -1.06
CA PHE A 162 -0.94 -2.39 -1.19
C PHE A 162 0.12 -1.36 -1.56
N VAL A 163 1.14 -1.22 -0.74
CA VAL A 163 2.28 -0.33 -0.99
C VAL A 163 3.44 -1.19 -1.51
N HIS A 164 3.72 -1.03 -2.80
CA HIS A 164 4.86 -1.66 -3.46
C HIS A 164 6.09 -0.78 -3.24
N ILE A 165 7.21 -1.37 -2.84
CA ILE A 165 8.44 -0.65 -2.48
C ILE A 165 9.62 -1.30 -3.19
N GLY A 166 10.49 -0.46 -3.76
CA GLY A 166 11.72 -0.86 -4.42
C GLY A 166 12.52 0.35 -4.88
N ARG A 167 13.53 0.13 -5.70
CA ARG A 167 14.32 1.21 -6.28
C ARG A 167 13.81 1.52 -7.69
N PRO A 168 13.61 2.79 -8.04
CA PRO A 168 13.12 3.13 -9.37
C PRO A 168 14.19 2.82 -10.42
N ALA A 169 13.79 2.22 -11.54
CA ALA A 169 14.69 1.94 -12.66
C ALA A 169 15.27 3.22 -13.30
N LYS A 170 14.49 4.30 -13.22
CA LYS A 170 14.85 5.66 -13.66
C LYS A 170 14.16 6.69 -12.79
N PRO A 171 14.68 7.93 -12.68
CA PRO A 171 13.99 9.00 -11.98
C PRO A 171 12.58 9.19 -12.56
N PRO A 172 11.53 9.24 -11.71
CA PRO A 172 10.18 9.45 -12.19
C PRO A 172 9.99 10.91 -12.63
N GLU A 173 9.25 11.08 -13.72
CA GLU A 173 8.83 12.41 -14.17
C GLU A 173 7.80 13.00 -13.19
N ASP A 174 7.83 14.32 -12.99
CA ASP A 174 6.79 14.99 -12.22
C ASP A 174 5.48 15.04 -13.03
N ARG A 175 4.39 15.33 -12.34
CA ARG A 175 3.09 15.51 -12.97
C ARG A 175 2.43 16.79 -12.46
N PRO A 176 1.58 17.44 -13.25
CA PRO A 176 0.82 18.61 -12.82
C PRO A 176 0.04 18.34 -11.53
N ARG A 177 -0.04 19.33 -10.69
CA ARG A 177 -0.88 19.38 -9.50
C ARG A 177 -1.93 20.47 -9.69
N PRO A 178 -3.12 20.34 -9.11
CA PRO A 178 -4.10 21.42 -9.16
C PRO A 178 -3.49 22.68 -8.53
N PRO A 179 -3.77 23.88 -9.09
CA PRO A 179 -3.40 25.12 -8.45
C PRO A 179 -4.15 25.26 -7.12
N LEU A 180 -3.55 25.95 -6.16
CA LEU A 180 -4.17 26.12 -4.82
C LEU A 180 -5.52 26.84 -4.89
N SER A 181 -5.74 27.71 -5.89
CA SER A 181 -7.02 28.38 -6.13
C SER A 181 -8.20 27.41 -6.32
N ASP A 182 -7.94 26.19 -6.84
CA ASP A 182 -8.99 25.24 -7.16
C ASP A 182 -9.37 24.35 -5.96
N ILE A 183 -8.53 24.31 -4.94
CA ILE A 183 -8.64 23.37 -3.81
C ILE A 183 -8.60 24.07 -2.44
N VAL A 184 -8.45 25.39 -2.41
CA VAL A 184 -8.43 26.18 -1.17
C VAL A 184 -9.51 27.24 -1.20
N THR A 185 -10.41 27.18 -0.23
CA THR A 185 -11.38 28.24 0.04
C THR A 185 -11.01 28.94 1.35
N ARG A 186 -11.08 30.27 1.36
CA ARG A 186 -10.95 31.08 2.58
C ARG A 186 -12.33 31.51 3.03
N PHE A 187 -12.63 31.26 4.29
CA PHE A 187 -13.88 31.73 4.93
C PHE A 187 -13.72 33.18 5.40
#